data_172f30f1f0c8726943fb56c5f64912e8
#
_entry.id   172f30f1f0c8726943fb56c5f64912e8
#
_cell.length_a   1.000
_cell.length_b   1.000
_cell.length_c   1.000
_cell.angle_alpha   90.00
_cell.angle_beta   90.00
_cell.angle_gamma   90.00
#
_symmetry.space_group_name_H-M   'P 1'
#
loop_
_entity.id
_entity.type
_entity.pdbx_description
1 polymer ?
#
loop_
_entity_poly.entity_id
_entity_poly.type
_entity_poly.pdbx_seq_one_letter_code
_entity_poly.pdbx_strand_id
1 'polypeptide(L)'
;MALDPYDLGSALRCFYGLYAEQFGKRRFGDKTPYYLFHMTLIQASLPEARFLHIVRDGRDVALSVKGQWWGPQSVAQSALWWAQRIRAARLQARQVRSCLEIRYEDLVREPEQSMKKICGFLDLPWHAGVLEYHRHAVDRLSQFGDLTLGDGTVIDAARRRAIHERALRPPDPSRIGRWKSEMSAEERGQFELLAGPTLSALGYEVS
;
A
#
# COMPACT_ATOMS: atom_id res chain seq x y z
N MET A 1 1.02 27.91 -16.02
CA MET A 1 2.37 27.37 -16.34
C MET A 1 2.19 26.50 -17.58
N ALA A 2 2.84 26.82 -18.70
CA ALA A 2 2.80 25.96 -19.89
C ALA A 2 3.49 24.63 -19.54
N LEU A 3 2.80 23.52 -19.81
CA LEU A 3 3.37 22.18 -19.64
C LEU A 3 4.40 21.96 -20.75
N ASP A 4 5.62 21.58 -20.40
CA ASP A 4 6.56 21.06 -21.39
C ASP A 4 6.09 19.66 -21.79
N PRO A 5 5.63 19.44 -23.03
CA PRO A 5 5.08 18.15 -23.44
C PRO A 5 6.12 17.02 -23.47
N TYR A 6 7.40 17.36 -23.35
CA TYR A 6 8.51 16.38 -23.36
C TYR A 6 9.02 16.06 -21.95
N ASP A 7 8.47 16.70 -20.90
CA ASP A 7 8.81 16.38 -19.51
C ASP A 7 7.89 15.31 -18.93
N LEU A 8 8.47 14.28 -18.29
CA LEU A 8 7.74 13.19 -17.65
C LEU A 8 6.73 13.72 -16.62
N GLY A 9 7.13 14.70 -15.83
CA GLY A 9 6.26 15.30 -14.80
C GLY A 9 5.02 15.95 -15.42
N SER A 10 5.19 16.66 -16.52
CA SER A 10 4.09 17.29 -17.28
C SER A 10 3.16 16.23 -17.88
N ALA A 11 3.72 15.17 -18.45
CA ALA A 11 2.93 14.06 -18.99
C ALA A 11 2.11 13.36 -17.89
N LEU A 12 2.71 13.09 -16.74
CA LEU A 12 2.02 12.48 -15.60
C LEU A 12 0.91 13.38 -15.04
N ARG A 13 1.15 14.69 -14.91
CA ARG A 13 0.12 15.64 -14.47
C ARG A 13 -1.04 15.70 -15.45
N CYS A 14 -0.76 15.71 -16.75
CA CYS A 14 -1.77 15.68 -17.78
C CYS A 14 -2.61 14.39 -17.69
N PHE A 15 -1.95 13.23 -17.68
CA PHE A 15 -2.62 11.93 -17.60
C PHE A 15 -3.50 11.80 -16.36
N TYR A 16 -2.95 12.03 -15.16
CA TYR A 16 -3.70 11.92 -13.92
C TYR A 16 -4.74 13.04 -13.75
N GLY A 17 -4.47 14.23 -14.29
CA GLY A 17 -5.42 15.36 -14.31
C GLY A 17 -6.66 15.01 -15.10
N LEU A 18 -6.50 14.56 -16.33
CA LEU A 18 -7.61 14.11 -17.20
C LEU A 18 -8.39 12.97 -16.54
N TYR A 19 -7.69 12.01 -15.91
CA TYR A 19 -8.36 10.95 -15.19
C TYR A 19 -9.17 11.47 -13.99
N ALA A 20 -8.64 12.40 -13.22
CA ALA A 20 -9.34 13.00 -12.08
C ALA A 20 -10.58 13.80 -12.53
N GLU A 21 -10.48 14.54 -13.63
CA GLU A 21 -11.58 15.32 -14.21
C GLU A 21 -12.79 14.45 -14.59
N GLN A 22 -12.58 13.22 -15.09
CA GLN A 22 -13.65 12.28 -15.38
C GLN A 22 -14.53 11.97 -14.16
N PHE A 23 -13.98 12.14 -12.93
CA PHE A 23 -14.68 11.93 -11.67
C PHE A 23 -15.01 13.24 -10.95
N GLY A 24 -14.88 14.39 -11.60
CA GLY A 24 -15.09 15.71 -11.01
C GLY A 24 -14.13 16.01 -9.84
N LYS A 25 -12.92 15.45 -9.86
CA LYS A 25 -11.91 15.61 -8.80
C LYS A 25 -10.79 16.53 -9.25
N ARG A 26 -10.27 17.33 -8.31
CA ARG A 26 -9.15 18.25 -8.57
C ARG A 26 -7.78 17.65 -8.26
N ARG A 27 -7.75 16.52 -7.55
CA ARG A 27 -6.52 15.88 -7.09
C ARG A 27 -6.58 14.40 -7.42
N PHE A 28 -5.43 13.83 -7.62
CA PHE A 28 -5.27 12.42 -7.87
C PHE A 28 -4.31 11.77 -6.85
N GLY A 29 -4.41 10.48 -6.70
CA GLY A 29 -3.46 9.66 -5.97
C GLY A 29 -3.36 8.30 -6.66
N ASP A 30 -2.18 7.73 -6.62
CA ASP A 30 -1.92 6.40 -7.14
C ASP A 30 -1.37 5.47 -6.06
N LYS A 31 -1.78 4.21 -6.09
CA LYS A 31 -1.30 3.18 -5.19
C LYS A 31 -0.64 2.06 -5.97
N THR A 32 0.69 2.12 -6.05
CA THR A 32 1.53 1.09 -6.66
C THR A 32 2.62 0.66 -5.67
N PRO A 33 2.62 -0.62 -5.22
CA PRO A 33 3.55 -1.08 -4.19
C PRO A 33 5.03 -0.89 -4.53
N TYR A 34 5.39 -0.90 -5.81
CA TYR A 34 6.77 -0.71 -6.27
C TYR A 34 7.28 0.72 -6.15
N TYR A 35 6.42 1.73 -5.95
CA TYR A 35 6.86 3.11 -5.78
C TYR A 35 7.75 3.32 -4.57
N LEU A 36 7.71 2.42 -3.60
CA LEU A 36 8.61 2.44 -2.44
C LEU A 36 10.10 2.39 -2.83
N PHE A 37 10.44 1.89 -4.01
CA PHE A 37 11.82 1.89 -4.53
C PHE A 37 12.17 3.12 -5.37
N HIS A 38 11.19 3.96 -5.71
CA HIS A 38 11.31 5.04 -6.69
C HIS A 38 10.79 6.39 -6.20
N MET A 39 10.63 6.59 -4.89
CA MET A 39 10.06 7.85 -4.36
C MET A 39 10.89 9.06 -4.76
N THR A 40 12.22 8.97 -4.77
CA THR A 40 13.10 10.07 -5.17
C THR A 40 12.94 10.42 -6.64
N LEU A 41 12.80 9.43 -7.52
CA LEU A 41 12.56 9.63 -8.95
C LEU A 41 11.17 10.26 -9.18
N ILE A 42 10.15 9.75 -8.48
CA ILE A 42 8.79 10.31 -8.55
C ILE A 42 8.80 11.77 -8.10
N GLN A 43 9.47 12.10 -6.98
CA GLN A 43 9.53 13.47 -6.50
C GLN A 43 10.37 14.37 -7.41
N ALA A 44 11.39 13.87 -8.09
CA ALA A 44 12.12 14.64 -9.10
C ALA A 44 11.21 15.06 -10.27
N SER A 45 10.31 14.16 -10.69
CA SER A 45 9.33 14.42 -11.76
C SER A 45 8.10 15.20 -11.27
N LEU A 46 7.68 14.98 -10.04
CA LEU A 46 6.52 15.58 -9.39
C LEU A 46 6.95 16.18 -8.02
N PRO A 47 7.57 17.35 -7.98
CA PRO A 47 8.07 17.95 -6.74
C PRO A 47 7.02 18.14 -5.64
N GLU A 48 5.75 18.23 -6.02
CA GLU A 48 4.59 18.33 -5.15
C GLU A 48 4.12 16.97 -4.57
N ALA A 49 4.68 15.86 -5.03
CA ALA A 49 4.27 14.52 -4.58
C ALA A 49 4.46 14.34 -3.07
N ARG A 50 3.46 13.78 -2.42
CA ARG A 50 3.48 13.36 -1.02
C ARG A 50 3.31 11.85 -0.96
N PHE A 51 4.11 11.20 -0.11
CA PHE A 51 4.13 9.75 -0.01
C PHE A 51 3.46 9.30 1.28
N LEU A 52 2.54 8.35 1.16
CA LEU A 52 1.93 7.66 2.28
C LEU A 52 2.42 6.22 2.29
N HIS A 53 3.19 5.85 3.31
CA HIS A 53 3.72 4.51 3.50
C HIS A 53 2.94 3.80 4.60
N ILE A 54 2.20 2.76 4.24
CA ILE A 54 1.47 1.92 5.20
C ILE A 54 2.34 0.72 5.54
N VAL A 55 2.69 0.59 6.80
CA VAL A 55 3.49 -0.51 7.35
C VAL A 55 2.60 -1.46 8.13
N ARG A 56 2.83 -2.74 7.99
CA ARG A 56 2.13 -3.78 8.74
C ARG A 56 3.14 -4.79 9.29
N ASP A 57 2.79 -5.47 10.40
CA ASP A 57 3.58 -6.59 10.93
C ASP A 57 3.90 -7.59 9.81
N GLY A 58 5.20 -7.84 9.62
CA GLY A 58 5.68 -8.67 8.51
C GLY A 58 5.19 -10.12 8.58
N ARG A 59 4.91 -10.63 9.78
CA ARG A 59 4.38 -11.98 10.00
C ARG A 59 2.94 -12.08 9.49
N ASP A 60 2.11 -11.05 9.76
CA ASP A 60 0.76 -10.97 9.19
C ASP A 60 0.79 -10.74 7.68
N VAL A 61 1.80 -10.02 7.18
CA VAL A 61 2.01 -9.87 5.73
C VAL A 61 2.36 -11.20 5.10
N ALA A 62 3.27 -11.99 5.70
CA ALA A 62 3.62 -13.32 5.21
C ALA A 62 2.39 -14.24 5.08
N LEU A 63 1.52 -14.26 6.10
CA LEU A 63 0.25 -14.99 6.04
C LEU A 63 -0.69 -14.46 4.94
N SER A 64 -0.68 -13.16 4.72
CA SER A 64 -1.56 -12.54 3.72
C SER A 64 -1.14 -12.82 2.28
N VAL A 65 0.17 -12.97 2.03
CA VAL A 65 0.71 -13.24 0.69
C VAL A 65 0.94 -14.73 0.43
N LYS A 66 0.81 -15.57 1.44
CA LYS A 66 0.93 -17.02 1.31
C LYS A 66 -0.05 -17.55 0.26
N GLY A 67 0.46 -18.29 -0.71
CA GLY A 67 -0.34 -18.85 -1.80
C GLY A 67 -0.72 -17.87 -2.91
N GLN A 68 -0.29 -16.61 -2.84
CA GLN A 68 -0.46 -15.70 -3.97
C GLN A 68 0.56 -16.03 -5.07
N TRP A 69 0.11 -16.04 -6.31
CA TRP A 69 0.97 -16.38 -7.47
C TRP A 69 2.17 -15.44 -7.67
N TRP A 70 2.07 -14.21 -7.16
CA TRP A 70 3.11 -13.18 -7.21
C TRP A 70 3.91 -13.05 -5.92
N GLY A 71 3.54 -13.77 -4.88
CA GLY A 71 4.12 -13.67 -3.54
C GLY A 71 5.26 -14.65 -3.28
N PRO A 72 6.01 -14.44 -2.19
CA PRO A 72 6.99 -15.39 -1.72
C PRO A 72 6.36 -16.76 -1.43
N GLN A 73 7.13 -17.83 -1.71
CA GLN A 73 6.63 -19.21 -1.59
C GLN A 73 6.95 -19.85 -0.23
N SER A 74 7.78 -19.20 0.60
CA SER A 74 8.13 -19.69 1.93
C SER A 74 8.13 -18.55 2.96
N VAL A 75 8.11 -18.90 4.25
CA VAL A 75 8.21 -17.94 5.36
C VAL A 75 9.54 -17.19 5.33
N ALA A 76 10.64 -17.91 5.06
CA ALA A 76 11.96 -17.27 4.93
C ALA A 76 12.00 -16.24 3.80
N GLN A 77 11.48 -16.60 2.63
CA GLN A 77 11.38 -15.67 1.51
C GLN A 77 10.48 -14.48 1.87
N SER A 78 9.36 -14.70 2.58
CA SER A 78 8.46 -13.64 3.03
C SER A 78 9.15 -12.67 3.98
N ALA A 79 9.95 -13.17 4.92
CA ALA A 79 10.70 -12.37 5.87
C ALA A 79 11.71 -11.45 5.17
N LEU A 80 12.52 -12.00 4.26
CA LEU A 80 13.51 -11.23 3.50
C LEU A 80 12.83 -10.22 2.57
N TRP A 81 11.78 -10.65 1.85
CA TRP A 81 11.00 -9.83 0.94
C TRP A 81 10.36 -8.62 1.64
N TRP A 82 9.78 -8.85 2.82
CA TRP A 82 9.18 -7.79 3.63
C TRP A 82 10.24 -6.84 4.20
N ALA A 83 11.28 -7.37 4.85
CA ALA A 83 12.34 -6.56 5.46
C ALA A 83 13.06 -5.69 4.42
N GLN A 84 13.33 -6.23 3.24
CA GLN A 84 13.93 -5.47 2.14
C GLN A 84 13.06 -4.28 1.73
N ARG A 85 11.74 -4.48 1.60
CA ARG A 85 10.80 -3.42 1.22
C ARG A 85 10.70 -2.33 2.25
N ILE A 86 10.61 -2.70 3.52
CA ILE A 86 10.60 -1.72 4.62
C ILE A 86 11.88 -0.87 4.63
N ARG A 87 13.04 -1.54 4.53
CA ARG A 87 14.34 -0.83 4.50
C ARG A 87 14.44 0.11 3.31
N ALA A 88 14.06 -0.35 2.12
CA ALA A 88 14.07 0.46 0.91
C ALA A 88 13.13 1.66 1.04
N ALA A 89 11.89 1.46 1.48
CA ALA A 89 10.93 2.55 1.68
C ALA A 89 11.45 3.60 2.67
N ARG A 90 12.00 3.17 3.81
CA ARG A 90 12.55 4.10 4.81
C ARG A 90 13.81 4.82 4.32
N LEU A 91 14.64 4.17 3.51
CA LEU A 91 15.79 4.82 2.88
C LEU A 91 15.33 5.91 1.90
N GLN A 92 14.38 5.61 1.04
CA GLN A 92 13.78 6.57 0.12
C GLN A 92 13.05 7.71 0.85
N ALA A 93 12.32 7.40 1.91
CA ALA A 93 11.57 8.38 2.71
C ALA A 93 12.46 9.46 3.32
N ARG A 94 13.72 9.15 3.64
CA ARG A 94 14.72 10.12 4.16
C ARG A 94 15.20 11.11 3.10
N GLN A 95 15.00 10.81 1.83
CA GLN A 95 15.51 11.59 0.69
C GLN A 95 14.41 12.42 0.02
N VAL A 96 13.14 12.20 0.38
CA VAL A 96 12.01 12.94 -0.17
C VAL A 96 11.50 14.00 0.81
N ARG A 97 10.82 15.04 0.28
CA ARG A 97 10.36 16.19 1.07
C ARG A 97 9.22 15.84 2.03
N SER A 98 8.35 14.94 1.63
CA SER A 98 7.12 14.64 2.38
C SER A 98 6.77 13.16 2.29
N CYS A 99 6.96 12.45 3.40
CA CYS A 99 6.55 11.06 3.55
C CYS A 99 5.94 10.88 4.95
N LEU A 100 4.75 10.30 4.99
CA LEU A 100 4.08 9.91 6.23
C LEU A 100 4.04 8.40 6.32
N GLU A 101 4.61 7.82 7.40
CA GLU A 101 4.46 6.40 7.71
C GLU A 101 3.31 6.21 8.70
N ILE A 102 2.41 5.26 8.39
CA ILE A 102 1.25 4.88 9.18
C ILE A 102 1.29 3.38 9.41
N ARG A 103 1.02 2.95 10.63
CA ARG A 103 0.83 1.51 10.90
C ARG A 103 -0.56 1.08 10.46
N TYR A 104 -0.62 -0.05 9.78
CA TYR A 104 -1.88 -0.69 9.39
C TYR A 104 -2.76 -0.98 10.61
N GLU A 105 -2.14 -1.41 11.70
CA GLU A 105 -2.80 -1.75 12.95
C GLU A 105 -3.53 -0.54 13.55
N ASP A 106 -2.90 0.65 13.50
CA ASP A 106 -3.52 1.89 13.98
C ASP A 106 -4.66 2.31 13.06
N LEU A 107 -4.44 2.21 11.73
CA LEU A 107 -5.47 2.52 10.75
C LEU A 107 -6.73 1.65 10.92
N VAL A 108 -6.56 0.40 11.35
CA VAL A 108 -7.68 -0.53 11.54
C VAL A 108 -8.35 -0.35 12.91
N ARG A 109 -7.57 -0.12 13.98
CA ARG A 109 -8.10 0.06 15.34
C ARG A 109 -8.74 1.43 15.55
N GLU A 110 -8.12 2.46 14.98
CA GLU A 110 -8.49 3.86 15.16
C GLU A 110 -8.62 4.55 13.81
N PRO A 111 -9.56 4.10 12.94
CA PRO A 111 -9.65 4.54 11.54
C PRO A 111 -9.90 6.05 11.42
N GLU A 112 -10.73 6.62 12.29
CA GLU A 112 -11.03 8.05 12.23
C GLU A 112 -9.80 8.89 12.56
N GLN A 113 -9.09 8.58 13.64
CA GLN A 113 -7.90 9.31 14.05
C GLN A 113 -6.79 9.19 12.98
N SER A 114 -6.56 7.97 12.47
CA SER A 114 -5.57 7.71 11.42
C SER A 114 -5.91 8.46 10.14
N MET A 115 -7.16 8.48 9.72
CA MET A 115 -7.60 9.19 8.52
C MET A 115 -7.55 10.71 8.70
N LYS A 116 -7.85 11.26 9.89
CA LYS A 116 -7.65 12.69 10.19
C LYS A 116 -6.17 13.08 10.04
N LYS A 117 -5.24 12.25 10.56
CA LYS A 117 -3.80 12.45 10.39
C LYS A 117 -3.39 12.43 8.92
N ILE A 118 -3.90 11.47 8.15
CA ILE A 118 -3.65 11.37 6.71
C ILE A 118 -4.19 12.60 5.97
N CYS A 119 -5.43 13.00 6.24
CA CYS A 119 -6.04 14.18 5.62
C CYS A 119 -5.21 15.45 5.92
N GLY A 120 -4.80 15.65 7.17
CA GLY A 120 -3.92 16.77 7.55
C GLY A 120 -2.59 16.75 6.81
N PHE A 121 -1.95 15.58 6.70
CA PHE A 121 -0.71 15.43 5.93
C PHE A 121 -0.88 15.76 4.45
N LEU A 122 -2.05 15.42 3.88
CA LEU A 122 -2.34 15.65 2.47
C LEU A 122 -2.96 17.02 2.17
N ASP A 123 -3.15 17.90 3.17
CA ASP A 123 -3.92 19.14 3.08
C ASP A 123 -5.31 18.93 2.47
N LEU A 124 -5.99 17.91 2.98
CA LEU A 124 -7.37 17.60 2.62
C LEU A 124 -8.30 17.94 3.80
N PRO A 125 -9.46 18.54 3.55
CA PRO A 125 -10.46 18.70 4.59
C PRO A 125 -10.92 17.31 5.08
N TRP A 126 -11.13 17.20 6.38
CA TRP A 126 -11.73 16.01 6.95
C TRP A 126 -13.19 15.86 6.52
N HIS A 127 -13.55 14.66 6.13
CA HIS A 127 -14.94 14.30 5.85
C HIS A 127 -15.21 12.87 6.31
N ALA A 128 -16.25 12.67 7.13
CA ALA A 128 -16.55 11.35 7.72
C ALA A 128 -16.81 10.25 6.68
N GLY A 129 -17.28 10.62 5.49
CA GLY A 129 -17.53 9.70 4.39
C GLY A 129 -16.29 8.90 3.94
N VAL A 130 -15.05 9.32 4.30
CA VAL A 130 -13.85 8.53 4.00
C VAL A 130 -13.83 7.19 4.76
N LEU A 131 -14.56 7.09 5.87
CA LEU A 131 -14.70 5.86 6.64
C LEU A 131 -15.71 4.90 6.01
N GLU A 132 -16.55 5.40 5.11
CA GLU A 132 -17.59 4.64 4.42
C GLU A 132 -17.16 4.19 3.01
N TYR A 133 -15.85 4.16 2.73
CA TYR A 133 -15.27 3.82 1.43
C TYR A 133 -15.83 2.51 0.86
N HIS A 134 -16.13 1.54 1.72
CA HIS A 134 -16.65 0.23 1.34
C HIS A 134 -18.01 0.30 0.64
N ARG A 135 -18.82 1.35 0.90
CA ARG A 135 -20.09 1.59 0.20
C ARG A 135 -19.90 1.96 -1.27
N HIS A 136 -18.76 2.56 -1.62
CA HIS A 136 -18.43 2.98 -2.99
C HIS A 136 -17.45 2.03 -3.68
N ALA A 137 -16.92 1.03 -2.96
CA ALA A 137 -15.94 0.11 -3.50
C ALA A 137 -16.52 -0.81 -4.59
N VAL A 138 -17.82 -1.12 -4.53
CA VAL A 138 -18.52 -1.93 -5.54
C VAL A 138 -18.37 -1.32 -6.93
N ASP A 139 -18.68 -0.02 -7.05
CA ASP A 139 -18.61 0.70 -8.33
C ASP A 139 -17.18 0.70 -8.90
N ARG A 140 -16.18 0.85 -8.01
CA ARG A 140 -14.78 0.83 -8.43
C ARG A 140 -14.31 -0.56 -8.84
N LEU A 141 -14.73 -1.60 -8.13
CA LEU A 141 -14.37 -2.98 -8.46
C LEU A 141 -15.08 -3.49 -9.72
N SER A 142 -16.27 -2.98 -10.03
CA SER A 142 -16.98 -3.32 -11.27
C SER A 142 -16.24 -2.87 -12.54
N GLN A 143 -15.38 -1.86 -12.44
CA GLN A 143 -14.56 -1.35 -13.54
C GLN A 143 -13.34 -2.25 -13.89
N PHE A 144 -13.06 -3.29 -13.08
CA PHE A 144 -11.95 -4.19 -13.37
C PHE A 144 -12.33 -5.12 -14.54
N GLY A 145 -11.66 -4.92 -15.66
CA GLY A 145 -11.64 -5.84 -16.80
C GLY A 145 -10.56 -6.91 -16.67
N ASP A 146 -10.43 -7.75 -17.67
CA ASP A 146 -9.34 -8.73 -17.77
C ASP A 146 -7.99 -8.02 -17.90
N LEU A 147 -6.93 -8.64 -17.41
CA LEU A 147 -5.56 -8.16 -17.49
C LEU A 147 -4.70 -9.22 -18.19
N THR A 148 -4.14 -8.85 -19.34
CA THR A 148 -3.15 -9.68 -20.01
C THR A 148 -1.75 -9.26 -19.55
N LEU A 149 -0.98 -10.19 -19.00
CA LEU A 149 0.41 -9.99 -18.60
C LEU A 149 1.33 -10.03 -19.82
N GLY A 150 2.58 -9.57 -19.65
CA GLY A 150 3.56 -9.53 -20.74
C GLY A 150 3.96 -10.92 -21.31
N ASP A 151 3.71 -11.98 -20.56
CA ASP A 151 3.91 -13.39 -20.98
C ASP A 151 2.65 -14.01 -21.66
N GLY A 152 1.60 -13.21 -21.87
CA GLY A 152 0.33 -13.64 -22.44
C GLY A 152 -0.65 -14.25 -21.46
N THR A 153 -0.29 -14.40 -20.18
CA THR A 153 -1.22 -14.90 -19.15
C THR A 153 -2.38 -13.91 -18.96
N VAL A 154 -3.61 -14.42 -19.00
CA VAL A 154 -4.82 -13.62 -18.76
C VAL A 154 -5.29 -13.83 -17.32
N ILE A 155 -5.38 -12.74 -16.58
CA ILE A 155 -6.02 -12.69 -15.26
C ILE A 155 -7.42 -12.10 -15.48
N ASP A 156 -8.45 -12.91 -15.34
CA ASP A 156 -9.83 -12.48 -15.56
C ASP A 156 -10.29 -11.46 -14.51
N ALA A 157 -11.33 -10.70 -14.86
CA ALA A 157 -11.91 -9.67 -14.02
C ALA A 157 -12.42 -10.20 -12.67
N ALA A 158 -12.91 -11.45 -12.61
CA ALA A 158 -13.41 -12.06 -11.37
C ALA A 158 -12.26 -12.31 -10.42
N ARG A 159 -11.15 -12.89 -10.88
CA ARG A 159 -9.94 -13.10 -10.08
C ARG A 159 -9.32 -11.79 -9.59
N ARG A 160 -9.33 -10.75 -10.43
CA ARG A 160 -8.87 -9.39 -10.03
C ARG A 160 -9.75 -8.80 -8.94
N ARG A 161 -11.08 -8.92 -9.06
CA ARG A 161 -12.02 -8.45 -8.04
C ARG A 161 -11.87 -9.20 -6.72
N ALA A 162 -11.68 -10.53 -6.77
CA ALA A 162 -11.52 -11.36 -5.58
C ALA A 162 -10.31 -10.93 -4.70
N ILE A 163 -9.21 -10.47 -5.30
CA ILE A 163 -8.05 -9.94 -4.56
C ILE A 163 -8.44 -8.70 -3.72
N HIS A 164 -9.42 -7.92 -4.19
CA HIS A 164 -9.87 -6.68 -3.57
C HIS A 164 -11.22 -6.80 -2.84
N GLU A 165 -11.79 -8.00 -2.73
CA GLU A 165 -13.12 -8.24 -2.09
C GLU A 165 -13.22 -7.61 -0.69
N ARG A 166 -12.11 -7.57 0.05
CA ARG A 166 -12.07 -6.97 1.39
C ARG A 166 -12.32 -5.45 1.41
N ALA A 167 -12.11 -4.77 0.29
CA ALA A 167 -12.45 -3.35 0.17
C ALA A 167 -13.98 -3.10 0.23
N LEU A 168 -14.79 -4.16 0.08
CA LEU A 168 -16.26 -4.10 0.21
C LEU A 168 -16.74 -4.10 1.68
N ARG A 169 -15.83 -4.17 2.64
CA ARG A 169 -16.15 -4.26 4.08
C ARG A 169 -15.35 -3.22 4.86
N PRO A 170 -15.83 -2.80 6.03
CA PRO A 170 -15.02 -2.01 6.95
C PRO A 170 -13.71 -2.70 7.31
N PRO A 171 -12.70 -1.96 7.81
CA PRO A 171 -11.47 -2.55 8.32
C PRO A 171 -11.76 -3.61 9.38
N ASP A 172 -11.08 -4.74 9.31
CA ASP A 172 -11.31 -5.90 10.19
C ASP A 172 -10.16 -6.06 11.19
N PRO A 173 -10.38 -5.72 12.49
CA PRO A 173 -9.37 -5.88 13.53
C PRO A 173 -8.89 -7.31 13.75
N SER A 174 -9.69 -8.33 13.41
CA SER A 174 -9.30 -9.74 13.53
C SER A 174 -8.10 -10.11 12.64
N ARG A 175 -7.76 -9.22 11.71
CA ARG A 175 -6.60 -9.39 10.82
C ARG A 175 -5.28 -8.97 11.46
N ILE A 176 -5.31 -8.38 12.66
CA ILE A 176 -4.13 -7.91 13.38
C ILE A 176 -3.66 -9.03 14.32
N GLY A 177 -2.38 -9.38 14.18
CA GLY A 177 -1.74 -10.35 15.07
C GLY A 177 -2.14 -11.81 14.79
N ARG A 178 -2.69 -12.12 13.63
CA ARG A 178 -3.07 -13.49 13.23
C ARG A 178 -1.89 -14.46 13.28
N TRP A 179 -0.69 -13.94 13.06
CA TRP A 179 0.53 -14.73 13.13
C TRP A 179 0.68 -15.45 14.48
N LYS A 180 0.14 -14.89 15.57
CA LYS A 180 0.21 -15.50 16.92
C LYS A 180 -0.47 -16.87 16.99
N SER A 181 -1.53 -17.06 16.22
CA SER A 181 -2.33 -18.31 16.18
C SER A 181 -2.16 -19.12 14.91
N GLU A 182 -1.78 -18.49 13.80
CA GLU A 182 -1.75 -19.14 12.48
C GLU A 182 -0.36 -19.57 12.02
N MET A 183 0.72 -19.00 12.61
CA MET A 183 2.09 -19.46 12.35
C MET A 183 2.52 -20.48 13.40
N SER A 184 3.21 -21.54 12.98
CA SER A 184 3.88 -22.45 13.90
C SER A 184 5.02 -21.76 14.64
N ALA A 185 5.48 -22.31 15.75
CA ALA A 185 6.65 -21.79 16.48
C ALA A 185 7.90 -21.76 15.58
N GLU A 186 8.08 -22.77 14.74
CA GLU A 186 9.17 -22.83 13.77
C GLU A 186 9.09 -21.71 12.73
N GLU A 187 7.91 -21.51 12.12
CA GLU A 187 7.67 -20.43 11.15
C GLU A 187 7.93 -19.05 11.78
N ARG A 188 7.49 -18.82 13.02
CA ARG A 188 7.75 -17.57 13.75
C ARG A 188 9.24 -17.37 13.99
N GLY A 189 9.93 -18.37 14.53
CA GLY A 189 11.37 -18.31 14.77
C GLY A 189 12.16 -18.05 13.49
N GLN A 190 11.81 -18.71 12.39
CA GLN A 190 12.44 -18.49 11.10
C GLN A 190 12.22 -17.08 10.56
N PHE A 191 10.99 -16.54 10.70
CA PHE A 191 10.69 -15.16 10.30
C PHE A 191 11.50 -14.16 11.13
N GLU A 192 11.51 -14.32 12.44
CA GLU A 192 12.17 -13.41 13.38
C GLU A 192 13.69 -13.47 13.28
N LEU A 193 14.28 -14.62 12.99
CA LEU A 193 15.71 -14.76 12.71
C LEU A 193 16.12 -13.86 11.52
N LEU A 194 15.31 -13.78 10.47
CA LEU A 194 15.63 -13.07 9.23
C LEU A 194 15.17 -11.60 9.23
N ALA A 195 14.08 -11.29 9.89
CA ALA A 195 13.44 -9.97 9.88
C ALA A 195 13.32 -9.30 11.26
N GLY A 196 13.78 -9.95 12.33
CA GLY A 196 13.70 -9.46 13.71
C GLY A 196 14.20 -8.03 13.90
N PRO A 197 15.39 -7.66 13.41
CA PRO A 197 15.87 -6.28 13.50
C PRO A 197 14.93 -5.26 12.84
N THR A 198 14.26 -5.65 11.76
CA THR A 198 13.31 -4.77 11.07
C THR A 198 11.99 -4.69 11.84
N LEU A 199 11.51 -5.80 12.41
CA LEU A 199 10.33 -5.82 13.30
C LEU A 199 10.57 -4.89 14.52
N SER A 200 11.69 -5.05 15.22
CA SER A 200 12.05 -4.23 16.39
C SER A 200 12.16 -2.75 16.03
N ALA A 201 12.77 -2.41 14.89
CA ALA A 201 12.89 -1.02 14.42
C ALA A 201 11.55 -0.37 14.09
N LEU A 202 10.49 -1.17 13.92
CA LEU A 202 9.10 -0.76 13.73
C LEU A 202 8.28 -0.83 15.02
N GLY A 203 8.88 -1.26 16.15
CA GLY A 203 8.21 -1.41 17.44
C GLY A 203 7.26 -2.62 17.50
N TYR A 204 7.48 -3.63 16.67
CA TYR A 204 6.81 -4.92 16.80
C TYR A 204 7.53 -5.81 17.81
N GLU A 205 6.75 -6.56 18.59
CA GLU A 205 7.23 -7.58 19.52
C GLU A 205 8.05 -8.65 18.77
N VAL A 206 9.21 -9.02 19.31
CA VAL A 206 10.05 -10.13 18.83
C VAL A 206 10.25 -11.08 20.02
N SER A 207 10.14 -12.39 19.80
CA SER A 207 10.22 -13.43 20.85
C SER A 207 11.65 -13.65 21.31
#